data_fb160ad5e9649a417cead303917a6b65
#
_entry.id   fb160ad5e9649a417cead303917a6b65
#
_cell.length_a   1.000
_cell.length_b   1.000
_cell.length_c   1.000
_cell.angle_alpha   90.00
_cell.angle_beta   90.00
_cell.angle_gamma   90.00
#
_symmetry.space_group_name_H-M   'P 1'
#
loop_
_entity.id
_entity.type
_entity.pdbx_description
1 polymer ?
#
loop_
_entity_poly.entity_id
_entity_poly.type
_entity_poly.pdbx_seq_one_letter_code
_entity_poly.pdbx_strand_id
1 'polypeptide(L)'
;METKSVQQFLNSYGVKMIIVAFLAILLLIPSFLIRGIIQERMTLSDKVKNELYAQWGSKQVVAGPVLNVPFSVDKPGADNKVSSEQHGVAHFLPATLNMDGTLYPETRKRGIYTVVVYEGKLRLKGSFAPPNVSLLDIQNARYNWSAAYFTLGISDMRGIKNLPELIINGSKYPVEPGVADTDLFPSGITIKYSSFDLKQPLNFGIELVLNGSEDISVEALGKTSEVTLRSGWAHPGFTGGFLPVNRQVSVKGFSAGWQVTHLNRNFPQQWADRKYNTHDAKFGVELLIPVDHYQKSMRSVKYAILFIALNFIVFLFIELKSRMRIHPFQYALVAFALLIFYALLTSIGEQIGFNLAYLISAVAVTLLISWYAFTILRNTGMAVWVILLQTGLYLFLFTILQLQDY
;
A
#
# COMPACT_ATOMS: atom_id res chain seq x y z
N MET A 1 58.44 -33.35 -6.68
CA MET A 1 58.60 -32.01 -7.32
C MET A 1 57.26 -31.34 -7.65
N GLU A 2 56.22 -32.08 -8.01
CA GLU A 2 54.92 -31.54 -8.39
C GLU A 2 54.14 -30.78 -7.30
N THR A 3 54.21 -31.20 -6.05
CA THR A 3 53.49 -30.58 -4.94
C THR A 3 53.97 -29.14 -4.63
N LYS A 4 55.28 -28.83 -4.88
CA LYS A 4 55.80 -27.47 -4.70
C LYS A 4 55.36 -26.51 -5.82
N SER A 5 55.19 -26.99 -7.06
CA SER A 5 54.76 -26.19 -8.19
C SER A 5 53.29 -25.79 -8.10
N VAL A 6 52.42 -26.71 -7.66
CA VAL A 6 50.97 -26.48 -7.42
C VAL A 6 50.78 -25.49 -6.26
N GLN A 7 51.55 -25.60 -5.17
CA GLN A 7 51.51 -24.64 -4.07
C GLN A 7 52.01 -23.26 -4.45
N GLN A 8 53.03 -23.16 -5.32
CA GLN A 8 53.47 -21.87 -5.84
C GLN A 8 52.45 -21.23 -6.80
N PHE A 9 51.77 -22.01 -7.61
CA PHE A 9 50.67 -21.55 -8.48
C PHE A 9 49.47 -21.05 -7.67
N LEU A 10 48.99 -21.80 -6.69
CA LEU A 10 47.93 -21.42 -5.80
C LEU A 10 48.22 -20.19 -4.92
N ASN A 11 49.51 -19.92 -4.70
CA ASN A 11 49.97 -18.74 -3.96
C ASN A 11 50.17 -17.49 -4.82
N SER A 12 49.99 -17.57 -6.14
CA SER A 12 49.99 -16.40 -7.03
C SER A 12 48.79 -15.47 -6.65
N TYR A 13 49.09 -14.16 -6.54
CA TYR A 13 48.03 -13.16 -6.22
C TYR A 13 46.90 -13.20 -7.22
N GLY A 14 47.17 -13.48 -8.50
CA GLY A 14 46.12 -13.61 -9.53
C GLY A 14 45.16 -14.77 -9.26
N VAL A 15 45.71 -15.95 -8.90
CA VAL A 15 44.84 -17.12 -8.56
C VAL A 15 44.05 -16.86 -7.29
N LYS A 16 44.61 -16.22 -6.28
CA LYS A 16 43.89 -15.83 -5.07
C LYS A 16 42.74 -14.88 -5.35
N MET A 17 42.95 -13.88 -6.21
CA MET A 17 41.87 -12.96 -6.61
C MET A 17 40.71 -13.72 -7.29
N ILE A 18 41.05 -14.69 -8.14
CA ILE A 18 40.01 -15.55 -8.78
C ILE A 18 39.28 -16.38 -7.74
N ILE A 19 39.98 -16.97 -6.78
CA ILE A 19 39.34 -17.77 -5.69
C ILE A 19 38.46 -16.88 -4.82
N VAL A 20 38.91 -15.69 -4.44
CA VAL A 20 38.14 -14.73 -3.64
C VAL A 20 36.90 -14.26 -4.41
N ALA A 21 37.04 -13.96 -5.70
CA ALA A 21 35.89 -13.61 -6.55
C ALA A 21 34.90 -14.77 -6.69
N PHE A 22 35.39 -15.99 -6.88
CA PHE A 22 34.55 -17.21 -6.88
C PHE A 22 33.83 -17.41 -5.55
N LEU A 23 34.50 -17.24 -4.43
CA LEU A 23 33.88 -17.28 -3.11
C LEU A 23 32.81 -16.21 -2.94
N ALA A 24 33.04 -14.99 -3.40
CA ALA A 24 32.03 -13.93 -3.37
C ALA A 24 30.77 -14.31 -4.15
N ILE A 25 30.93 -14.93 -5.31
CA ILE A 25 29.82 -15.44 -6.13
C ILE A 25 29.11 -16.62 -5.42
N LEU A 26 29.86 -17.56 -4.87
CA LEU A 26 29.31 -18.71 -4.13
C LEU A 26 28.44 -18.27 -2.96
N LEU A 27 28.82 -17.19 -2.27
CA LEU A 27 28.10 -16.61 -1.14
C LEU A 27 26.79 -15.88 -1.52
N LEU A 28 26.53 -15.72 -2.83
CA LEU A 28 25.20 -15.32 -3.28
C LEU A 28 24.12 -16.37 -2.92
N ILE A 29 24.49 -17.65 -2.91
CA ILE A 29 23.54 -18.74 -2.61
C ILE A 29 22.90 -18.53 -1.22
N PRO A 30 23.65 -18.45 -0.11
CA PRO A 30 23.04 -18.18 1.20
C PRO A 30 22.40 -16.80 1.30
N SER A 31 22.86 -15.79 0.53
CA SER A 31 22.17 -14.50 0.45
C SER A 31 20.77 -14.61 -0.16
N PHE A 32 20.57 -15.48 -1.16
CA PHE A 32 19.25 -15.79 -1.71
C PHE A 32 18.36 -16.51 -0.70
N LEU A 33 18.92 -17.43 0.10
CA LEU A 33 18.16 -18.10 1.18
C LEU A 33 17.65 -17.09 2.21
N ILE A 34 18.51 -16.16 2.64
CA ILE A 34 18.12 -15.09 3.58
C ILE A 34 17.01 -14.23 2.99
N ARG A 35 17.10 -13.86 1.70
CA ARG A 35 16.01 -13.15 0.99
C ARG A 35 14.71 -13.93 1.02
N GLY A 36 14.79 -15.24 0.78
CA GLY A 36 13.63 -16.14 0.86
C GLY A 36 12.95 -16.09 2.22
N ILE A 37 13.73 -16.16 3.31
CA ILE A 37 13.23 -16.06 4.68
C ILE A 37 12.56 -14.70 4.93
N ILE A 38 13.18 -13.59 4.53
CA ILE A 38 12.59 -12.25 4.70
C ILE A 38 11.28 -12.16 3.91
N GLN A 39 11.24 -12.66 2.67
CA GLN A 39 10.04 -12.63 1.84
C GLN A 39 8.90 -13.46 2.46
N GLU A 40 9.21 -14.64 3.00
CA GLU A 40 8.25 -15.48 3.72
C GLU A 40 7.66 -14.72 4.93
N ARG A 41 8.53 -14.05 5.71
CA ARG A 41 8.10 -13.22 6.85
C ARG A 41 7.24 -12.04 6.43
N MET A 42 7.56 -11.38 5.32
CA MET A 42 6.71 -10.31 4.75
C MET A 42 5.34 -10.85 4.38
N THR A 43 5.28 -11.97 3.67
CA THR A 43 4.01 -12.60 3.27
C THR A 43 3.17 -13.02 4.48
N LEU A 44 3.81 -13.55 5.52
CA LEU A 44 3.13 -13.89 6.78
C LEU A 44 2.60 -12.64 7.50
N SER A 45 3.39 -11.55 7.51
CA SER A 45 2.97 -10.25 8.04
C SER A 45 1.71 -9.75 7.33
N ASP A 46 1.71 -9.75 6.00
CA ASP A 46 0.58 -9.29 5.20
C ASP A 46 -0.67 -10.17 5.41
N LYS A 47 -0.49 -11.48 5.56
CA LYS A 47 -1.58 -12.39 5.89
C LYS A 47 -2.22 -12.05 7.25
N VAL A 48 -1.41 -11.87 8.30
CA VAL A 48 -1.89 -11.52 9.64
C VAL A 48 -2.55 -10.14 9.65
N LYS A 49 -1.99 -9.16 8.92
CA LYS A 49 -2.59 -7.83 8.76
C LYS A 49 -3.97 -7.95 8.11
N ASN A 50 -4.08 -8.69 7.01
CA ASN A 50 -5.35 -8.89 6.29
C ASN A 50 -6.41 -9.62 7.15
N GLU A 51 -6.01 -10.57 8.00
CA GLU A 51 -6.93 -11.20 8.96
C GLU A 51 -7.50 -10.19 9.98
N LEU A 52 -6.65 -9.26 10.48
CA LEU A 52 -7.10 -8.20 11.39
C LEU A 52 -8.03 -7.20 10.70
N TYR A 53 -7.68 -6.80 9.47
CA TYR A 53 -8.50 -5.89 8.67
C TYR A 53 -9.88 -6.49 8.38
N ALA A 54 -9.92 -7.79 8.07
CA ALA A 54 -11.18 -8.51 7.85
C ALA A 54 -12.12 -8.54 9.08
N GLN A 55 -11.58 -8.40 10.30
CA GLN A 55 -12.35 -8.36 11.53
C GLN A 55 -12.79 -6.95 11.93
N TRP A 56 -12.06 -5.91 11.51
CA TRP A 56 -12.33 -4.53 11.87
C TRP A 56 -13.09 -3.76 10.79
N GLY A 57 -12.72 -3.95 9.57
CA GLY A 57 -13.09 -3.26 8.34
C GLY A 57 -11.83 -3.11 7.47
N SER A 58 -11.94 -3.52 6.22
CA SER A 58 -10.86 -3.45 5.23
C SER A 58 -10.65 -2.01 4.73
N LYS A 59 -9.84 -1.84 3.71
CA LYS A 59 -9.73 -0.56 2.98
C LYS A 59 -11.10 -0.12 2.50
N GLN A 60 -11.45 1.14 2.75
CA GLN A 60 -12.77 1.66 2.45
C GLN A 60 -12.77 2.50 1.19
N VAL A 61 -13.75 2.23 0.33
CA VAL A 61 -14.11 3.10 -0.80
C VAL A 61 -15.56 3.52 -0.61
N VAL A 62 -15.81 4.82 -0.63
CA VAL A 62 -17.15 5.39 -0.55
C VAL A 62 -17.48 6.05 -1.89
N ALA A 63 -18.56 5.62 -2.52
CA ALA A 63 -18.94 6.06 -3.85
C ALA A 63 -20.44 6.39 -3.94
N GLY A 64 -20.78 7.55 -4.45
CA GLY A 64 -22.16 7.99 -4.58
C GLY A 64 -22.60 9.05 -3.56
N PRO A 65 -23.92 9.20 -3.31
CA PRO A 65 -25.01 8.35 -3.82
C PRO A 65 -25.27 8.50 -5.32
N VAL A 66 -25.84 7.46 -5.93
CA VAL A 66 -26.29 7.43 -7.33
C VAL A 66 -27.79 7.16 -7.34
N LEU A 67 -28.54 7.94 -8.13
CA LEU A 67 -29.94 7.71 -8.36
C LEU A 67 -30.12 6.72 -9.51
N ASN A 68 -30.83 5.63 -9.25
CA ASN A 68 -31.09 4.54 -10.19
C ASN A 68 -32.58 4.48 -10.49
N VAL A 69 -32.92 4.43 -11.77
CA VAL A 69 -34.31 4.38 -12.23
C VAL A 69 -34.47 3.18 -13.16
N PRO A 70 -35.22 2.15 -12.77
CA PRO A 70 -35.54 1.03 -13.65
C PRO A 70 -36.34 1.51 -14.86
N PHE A 71 -36.08 0.93 -16.01
CA PHE A 71 -36.86 1.18 -17.23
C PHE A 71 -37.08 -0.11 -18.00
N SER A 72 -38.07 -0.08 -18.89
CA SER A 72 -38.33 -1.16 -19.83
C SER A 72 -38.50 -0.62 -21.27
N VAL A 73 -38.09 -1.44 -22.23
CA VAL A 73 -38.21 -1.16 -23.66
C VAL A 73 -38.83 -2.36 -24.35
N ASP A 74 -39.87 -2.13 -25.17
CA ASP A 74 -40.47 -3.17 -25.97
C ASP A 74 -39.59 -3.48 -27.19
N LYS A 75 -39.17 -4.72 -27.35
CA LYS A 75 -38.48 -5.19 -28.57
C LYS A 75 -39.51 -5.60 -29.61
N PRO A 76 -39.49 -4.99 -30.82
CA PRO A 76 -40.36 -5.44 -31.91
C PRO A 76 -40.00 -6.86 -32.36
N GLY A 77 -40.99 -7.73 -32.45
CA GLY A 77 -40.88 -9.05 -33.08
C GLY A 77 -40.99 -8.97 -34.58
N ALA A 78 -40.87 -10.13 -35.26
CA ALA A 78 -40.90 -10.24 -36.72
C ALA A 78 -42.20 -9.71 -37.36
N ASP A 79 -43.32 -9.66 -36.62
CA ASP A 79 -44.63 -9.18 -37.09
C ASP A 79 -45.05 -7.86 -36.48
N ASN A 80 -44.14 -6.97 -36.08
CA ASN A 80 -44.42 -5.73 -35.35
C ASN A 80 -45.22 -5.90 -34.01
N LYS A 81 -45.37 -7.12 -33.54
CA LYS A 81 -45.88 -7.42 -32.19
C LYS A 81 -44.73 -7.40 -31.20
N VAL A 82 -44.99 -6.90 -30.00
CA VAL A 82 -44.02 -6.93 -28.90
C VAL A 82 -43.61 -8.39 -28.65
N SER A 83 -42.39 -8.77 -28.92
CA SER A 83 -41.90 -10.12 -28.72
C SER A 83 -41.28 -10.35 -27.33
N SER A 84 -40.69 -9.32 -26.75
CA SER A 84 -40.11 -9.37 -25.42
C SER A 84 -39.96 -7.94 -24.87
N GLU A 85 -40.02 -7.82 -23.56
CA GLU A 85 -39.70 -6.60 -22.82
C GLU A 85 -38.28 -6.71 -22.30
N GLN A 86 -37.44 -5.75 -22.64
CA GLN A 86 -36.07 -5.64 -22.11
C GLN A 86 -36.12 -4.70 -20.91
N HIS A 87 -35.54 -5.12 -19.79
CA HIS A 87 -35.42 -4.30 -18.58
C HIS A 87 -33.98 -3.79 -18.46
N GLY A 88 -33.83 -2.56 -17.97
CA GLY A 88 -32.56 -1.93 -17.69
C GLY A 88 -32.63 -0.95 -16.52
N VAL A 89 -31.50 -0.36 -16.17
CA VAL A 89 -31.41 0.65 -15.13
C VAL A 89 -30.71 1.88 -15.69
N ALA A 90 -31.34 3.04 -15.52
CA ALA A 90 -30.76 4.33 -15.83
C ALA A 90 -30.12 4.91 -14.56
N HIS A 91 -28.86 5.33 -14.69
CA HIS A 91 -28.06 5.89 -13.61
C HIS A 91 -27.93 7.42 -13.77
N PHE A 92 -28.18 8.13 -12.69
CA PHE A 92 -28.05 9.58 -12.63
C PHE A 92 -27.11 9.95 -11.49
N LEU A 93 -26.06 10.66 -11.80
CA LEU A 93 -25.06 11.11 -10.85
C LEU A 93 -25.41 12.48 -10.25
N PRO A 94 -24.97 12.79 -9.02
CA PRO A 94 -25.25 14.08 -8.40
C PRO A 94 -24.67 15.27 -9.17
N ALA A 95 -25.36 16.39 -9.16
CA ALA A 95 -24.85 17.65 -9.70
C ALA A 95 -23.73 18.19 -8.81
N THR A 96 -23.90 18.10 -7.48
CA THR A 96 -22.87 18.45 -6.50
C THR A 96 -22.69 17.34 -5.50
N LEU A 97 -21.45 17.08 -5.12
CA LEU A 97 -21.08 16.12 -4.07
C LEU A 97 -20.02 16.75 -3.17
N ASN A 98 -20.42 17.06 -1.94
CA ASN A 98 -19.52 17.55 -0.91
C ASN A 98 -19.35 16.52 0.19
N MET A 99 -18.13 16.13 0.50
CA MET A 99 -17.80 15.19 1.56
C MET A 99 -16.82 15.82 2.54
N ASP A 100 -17.19 15.84 3.79
CA ASP A 100 -16.32 16.20 4.91
C ASP A 100 -16.08 14.95 5.78
N GLY A 101 -14.82 14.54 5.93
CA GLY A 101 -14.42 13.34 6.64
C GLY A 101 -13.36 13.63 7.70
N THR A 102 -13.55 13.05 8.88
CA THR A 102 -12.55 13.03 9.95
C THR A 102 -12.22 11.58 10.29
N LEU A 103 -10.93 11.25 10.23
CA LEU A 103 -10.41 9.92 10.54
C LEU A 103 -9.76 9.94 11.92
N TYR A 104 -10.11 8.95 12.73
CA TYR A 104 -9.56 8.70 14.06
C TYR A 104 -8.72 7.42 14.00
N PRO A 105 -7.43 7.52 13.61
CA PRO A 105 -6.57 6.36 13.48
C PRO A 105 -6.10 5.86 14.83
N GLU A 106 -5.95 4.55 14.92
CA GLU A 106 -5.29 3.87 16.02
C GLU A 106 -4.37 2.75 15.49
N THR A 107 -3.30 2.48 16.23
CA THR A 107 -2.45 1.33 15.94
C THR A 107 -2.87 0.14 16.77
N ARG A 108 -3.04 -1.02 16.14
CA ARG A 108 -3.31 -2.29 16.80
C ARG A 108 -2.18 -3.25 16.59
N LYS A 109 -1.91 -4.10 17.59
CA LYS A 109 -0.86 -5.12 17.53
C LYS A 109 -1.45 -6.51 17.64
N ARG A 110 -0.93 -7.44 16.83
CA ARG A 110 -1.16 -8.87 16.96
C ARG A 110 0.18 -9.60 16.88
N GLY A 111 0.67 -10.07 18.02
CA GLY A 111 2.04 -10.55 18.13
C GLY A 111 3.04 -9.42 17.85
N ILE A 112 3.93 -9.65 16.90
CA ILE A 112 4.95 -8.67 16.47
C ILE A 112 4.43 -7.68 15.41
N TYR A 113 3.25 -7.93 14.83
CA TYR A 113 2.73 -7.13 13.72
C TYR A 113 1.90 -5.95 14.21
N THR A 114 2.18 -4.78 13.66
CA THR A 114 1.43 -3.55 13.92
C THR A 114 0.62 -3.19 12.68
N VAL A 115 -0.65 -2.85 12.89
CA VAL A 115 -1.57 -2.42 11.84
C VAL A 115 -2.16 -1.07 12.20
N VAL A 116 -2.50 -0.27 11.19
CA VAL A 116 -3.26 0.96 11.35
C VAL A 116 -4.71 0.67 10.96
N VAL A 117 -5.59 0.96 11.90
CA VAL A 117 -7.04 0.95 11.69
C VAL A 117 -7.59 2.32 12.05
N TYR A 118 -8.78 2.65 11.58
CA TYR A 118 -9.40 3.93 11.90
C TYR A 118 -10.91 3.81 12.06
N GLU A 119 -11.50 4.74 12.79
CA GLU A 119 -12.90 5.12 12.71
C GLU A 119 -13.00 6.38 11.84
N GLY A 120 -13.80 6.33 10.78
CA GLY A 120 -14.08 7.46 9.90
C GLY A 120 -15.48 8.01 10.17
N LYS A 121 -15.59 9.30 10.42
CA LYS A 121 -16.87 10.02 10.46
C LYS A 121 -16.98 10.85 9.20
N LEU A 122 -17.91 10.48 8.33
CA LEU A 122 -18.09 11.05 7.00
C LEU A 122 -19.46 11.72 6.92
N ARG A 123 -19.49 12.93 6.42
CA ARG A 123 -20.70 13.66 6.11
C ARG A 123 -20.72 13.97 4.61
N LEU A 124 -21.64 13.35 3.90
CA LEU A 124 -21.89 13.57 2.48
C LEU A 124 -23.09 14.47 2.31
N LYS A 125 -22.98 15.48 1.49
CA LYS A 125 -24.08 16.40 1.11
C LYS A 125 -23.98 16.73 -0.36
N GLY A 126 -25.10 17.02 -0.97
CA GLY A 126 -25.10 17.42 -2.36
C GLY A 126 -26.50 17.56 -2.93
N SER A 127 -26.55 17.61 -4.25
CA SER A 127 -27.82 17.76 -4.96
C SER A 127 -27.82 16.95 -6.25
N PHE A 128 -28.99 16.46 -6.62
CA PHE A 128 -29.26 15.93 -7.95
C PHE A 128 -30.04 16.97 -8.76
N ALA A 129 -29.65 17.21 -9.99
CA ALA A 129 -30.45 17.94 -10.95
C ALA A 129 -31.66 17.08 -11.36
N PRO A 130 -32.77 17.67 -11.81
CA PRO A 130 -33.86 16.90 -12.39
C PRO A 130 -33.35 15.99 -13.51
N PRO A 131 -33.70 14.68 -13.48
CA PRO A 131 -33.26 13.72 -14.48
C PRO A 131 -33.68 14.12 -15.90
N ASN A 132 -32.76 14.16 -16.83
CA ASN A 132 -33.07 14.43 -18.22
C ASN A 132 -32.98 13.16 -19.07
N VAL A 133 -34.09 12.44 -19.17
CA VAL A 133 -34.16 11.16 -19.90
C VAL A 133 -33.91 11.28 -21.40
N SER A 134 -34.11 12.46 -22.00
CA SER A 134 -33.84 12.63 -23.42
C SER A 134 -32.35 12.50 -23.79
N LEU A 135 -31.47 12.67 -22.83
CA LEU A 135 -30.01 12.48 -23.02
C LEU A 135 -29.56 11.02 -22.91
N LEU A 136 -30.47 10.09 -22.57
CA LEU A 136 -30.10 8.64 -22.41
C LEU A 136 -30.11 7.91 -23.76
N ASP A 137 -30.64 8.52 -24.83
CA ASP A 137 -30.71 7.98 -26.20
C ASP A 137 -31.35 6.58 -26.29
N ILE A 138 -32.36 6.31 -25.43
CA ILE A 138 -33.15 5.08 -25.45
C ILE A 138 -34.53 5.37 -25.97
N GLN A 139 -34.80 4.91 -27.20
CA GLN A 139 -36.11 5.12 -27.85
C GLN A 139 -37.19 4.29 -27.15
N ASN A 140 -38.37 4.92 -26.93
CA ASN A 140 -39.55 4.27 -26.36
C ASN A 140 -39.37 3.63 -24.97
N ALA A 141 -38.39 4.11 -24.17
CA ALA A 141 -38.18 3.63 -22.81
C ALA A 141 -39.32 4.09 -21.88
N ARG A 142 -39.88 3.16 -21.12
CA ARG A 142 -40.82 3.42 -20.03
C ARG A 142 -40.07 3.40 -18.71
N TYR A 143 -39.86 4.58 -18.11
CA TYR A 143 -39.15 4.71 -16.82
C TYR A 143 -40.10 4.49 -15.65
N ASN A 144 -39.73 3.57 -14.73
CA ASN A 144 -40.50 3.30 -13.54
C ASN A 144 -39.98 4.15 -12.36
N TRP A 145 -40.45 5.35 -12.28
CA TRP A 145 -40.07 6.31 -11.24
C TRP A 145 -40.51 5.90 -9.84
N SER A 146 -41.58 5.15 -9.68
CA SER A 146 -42.07 4.66 -8.38
C SER A 146 -41.13 3.55 -7.81
N ALA A 147 -40.33 2.92 -8.66
CA ALA A 147 -39.35 1.91 -8.26
C ALA A 147 -37.90 2.50 -8.22
N ALA A 148 -37.75 3.82 -8.29
CA ALA A 148 -36.46 4.44 -8.19
C ALA A 148 -35.81 4.26 -6.80
N TYR A 149 -34.49 4.22 -6.79
CA TYR A 149 -33.73 4.01 -5.55
C TYR A 149 -32.37 4.72 -5.64
N PHE A 150 -31.81 5.07 -4.48
CA PHE A 150 -30.43 5.52 -4.39
C PHE A 150 -29.53 4.36 -3.98
N THR A 151 -28.32 4.37 -4.49
CA THR A 151 -27.26 3.43 -4.09
C THR A 151 -26.04 4.22 -3.61
N LEU A 152 -25.53 3.85 -2.43
CA LEU A 152 -24.22 4.31 -1.94
C LEU A 152 -23.28 3.11 -1.91
N GLY A 153 -22.22 3.17 -2.71
CA GLY A 153 -21.18 2.14 -2.72
C GLY A 153 -20.30 2.25 -1.48
N ILE A 154 -20.10 1.13 -0.80
CA ILE A 154 -19.21 0.98 0.36
C ILE A 154 -18.48 -0.34 0.18
N SER A 155 -17.18 -0.32 0.11
CA SER A 155 -16.40 -1.52 -0.25
C SER A 155 -16.45 -2.63 0.80
N ASP A 156 -16.50 -2.28 2.09
CA ASP A 156 -16.62 -3.26 3.18
C ASP A 156 -17.73 -2.84 4.16
N MET A 157 -18.88 -3.47 4.02
CA MET A 157 -20.07 -3.22 4.83
C MET A 157 -19.90 -3.57 6.32
N ARG A 158 -18.96 -4.46 6.67
CA ARG A 158 -18.67 -4.84 8.06
C ARG A 158 -18.15 -3.66 8.88
N GLY A 159 -17.56 -2.67 8.21
CA GLY A 159 -17.05 -1.45 8.84
C GLY A 159 -18.15 -0.50 9.34
N ILE A 160 -19.38 -0.59 8.87
CA ILE A 160 -20.45 0.36 9.23
C ILE A 160 -20.77 0.23 10.73
N LYS A 161 -20.73 1.36 11.45
CA LYS A 161 -20.95 1.43 12.89
C LYS A 161 -22.29 2.06 13.30
N ASN A 162 -22.81 2.97 12.50
CA ASN A 162 -24.10 3.58 12.72
C ASN A 162 -25.14 2.99 11.77
N LEU A 163 -26.40 3.22 12.02
CA LEU A 163 -27.45 3.02 11.03
C LEU A 163 -27.59 4.34 10.24
N PRO A 164 -27.04 4.43 9.03
CA PRO A 164 -27.10 5.67 8.27
C PRO A 164 -28.54 5.92 7.79
N GLU A 165 -28.91 7.18 7.68
CA GLU A 165 -30.17 7.62 7.09
C GLU A 165 -29.86 8.57 5.95
N LEU A 166 -30.48 8.36 4.79
CA LEU A 166 -30.42 9.33 3.73
C LEU A 166 -31.50 10.37 3.95
N ILE A 167 -31.13 11.62 4.05
CA ILE A 167 -32.04 12.75 4.15
C ILE A 167 -32.20 13.35 2.76
N ILE A 168 -33.41 13.44 2.22
CA ILE A 168 -33.71 14.07 0.93
C ILE A 168 -34.75 15.17 1.18
N ASN A 169 -34.39 16.40 0.84
CA ASN A 169 -35.25 17.58 1.03
C ASN A 169 -35.89 17.66 2.43
N GLY A 170 -35.11 17.26 3.48
CA GLY A 170 -35.54 17.26 4.87
C GLY A 170 -36.26 15.99 5.36
N SER A 171 -36.65 15.09 4.47
CA SER A 171 -37.27 13.80 4.80
C SER A 171 -36.24 12.71 4.95
N LYS A 172 -36.39 11.85 5.96
CA LYS A 172 -35.50 10.73 6.24
C LYS A 172 -35.94 9.46 5.54
N TYR A 173 -35.02 8.76 4.94
CA TYR A 173 -35.25 7.48 4.26
C TYR A 173 -34.36 6.40 4.88
N PRO A 174 -34.91 5.26 5.26
CA PRO A 174 -34.15 4.15 5.82
C PRO A 174 -33.28 3.51 4.72
N VAL A 175 -32.16 2.94 5.14
CA VAL A 175 -31.25 2.21 4.27
C VAL A 175 -31.48 0.71 4.40
N GLU A 176 -31.30 0.00 3.29
CA GLU A 176 -31.28 -1.46 3.23
C GLU A 176 -29.88 -1.95 2.83
N PRO A 177 -29.38 -3.05 3.39
CA PRO A 177 -28.10 -3.61 2.99
C PRO A 177 -28.15 -4.18 1.58
N GLY A 178 -27.03 -4.10 0.86
CA GLY A 178 -26.88 -4.61 -0.49
C GLY A 178 -27.14 -3.56 -1.56
N VAL A 179 -26.73 -3.88 -2.77
CA VAL A 179 -26.93 -3.08 -3.98
C VAL A 179 -27.86 -3.84 -4.92
N ALA A 180 -28.86 -3.16 -5.48
CA ALA A 180 -29.80 -3.77 -6.40
C ALA A 180 -29.16 -4.03 -7.79
N ASP A 181 -28.16 -3.22 -8.15
CA ASP A 181 -27.39 -3.35 -9.38
C ASP A 181 -25.91 -3.37 -9.06
N THR A 182 -25.26 -4.50 -9.34
CA THR A 182 -23.81 -4.73 -9.09
C THR A 182 -22.93 -4.17 -10.19
N ASP A 183 -23.51 -3.61 -11.27
CA ASP A 183 -22.74 -3.07 -12.40
C ASP A 183 -21.99 -1.79 -12.01
N LEU A 184 -22.53 -1.06 -11.03
CA LEU A 184 -21.92 0.18 -10.55
C LEU A 184 -21.01 -0.05 -9.33
N PHE A 185 -21.53 -0.78 -8.33
CA PHE A 185 -20.81 -1.07 -7.09
C PHE A 185 -20.97 -2.53 -6.69
N PRO A 186 -19.89 -3.21 -6.31
CA PRO A 186 -19.96 -4.62 -5.88
C PRO A 186 -20.64 -4.80 -4.51
N SER A 187 -20.66 -3.75 -3.67
CA SER A 187 -21.28 -3.75 -2.35
C SER A 187 -21.70 -2.34 -1.94
N GLY A 188 -22.61 -2.23 -0.99
CA GLY A 188 -23.11 -0.94 -0.52
C GLY A 188 -24.50 -1.03 0.10
N ILE A 189 -25.16 0.09 0.16
CA ILE A 189 -26.52 0.24 0.69
C ILE A 189 -27.47 0.78 -0.38
N THR A 190 -28.71 0.32 -0.31
CA THR A 190 -29.80 0.77 -1.18
C THR A 190 -30.85 1.52 -0.35
N ILE A 191 -31.37 2.60 -0.88
CA ILE A 191 -32.40 3.42 -0.28
C ILE A 191 -33.56 3.55 -1.26
N LYS A 192 -34.70 2.96 -0.93
CA LYS A 192 -35.92 3.06 -1.73
C LYS A 192 -36.49 4.47 -1.64
N TYR A 193 -36.85 5.05 -2.77
CA TYR A 193 -37.42 6.37 -2.85
C TYR A 193 -38.71 6.35 -3.66
N SER A 194 -39.84 6.35 -2.97
CA SER A 194 -41.16 6.17 -3.58
C SER A 194 -41.94 7.48 -3.82
N SER A 195 -41.38 8.63 -3.44
CA SER A 195 -42.08 9.93 -3.53
C SER A 195 -41.25 10.89 -4.39
N PHE A 196 -41.56 10.99 -5.70
CA PHE A 196 -40.79 11.78 -6.63
C PHE A 196 -41.52 13.06 -7.08
N ASP A 197 -41.03 14.22 -6.66
CA ASP A 197 -41.17 15.43 -7.47
C ASP A 197 -39.88 15.64 -8.28
N LEU A 198 -39.89 15.08 -9.50
CA LEU A 198 -38.72 15.10 -10.43
C LEU A 198 -38.49 16.48 -11.06
N LYS A 199 -39.39 17.43 -10.86
CA LYS A 199 -39.27 18.75 -11.44
C LYS A 199 -38.36 19.68 -10.64
N GLN A 200 -38.02 19.29 -9.41
CA GLN A 200 -37.17 20.08 -8.53
C GLN A 200 -35.84 19.35 -8.23
N PRO A 201 -34.77 20.10 -7.98
CA PRO A 201 -33.54 19.51 -7.51
C PRO A 201 -33.73 18.74 -6.17
N LEU A 202 -33.10 17.59 -6.03
CA LEU A 202 -33.12 16.81 -4.81
C LEU A 202 -31.85 17.09 -4.00
N ASN A 203 -31.97 17.76 -2.87
CA ASN A 203 -30.87 17.93 -1.94
C ASN A 203 -30.75 16.74 -1.02
N PHE A 204 -29.56 16.18 -0.90
CA PHE A 204 -29.34 15.02 -0.05
C PHE A 204 -28.30 15.27 1.03
N GLY A 205 -28.42 14.52 2.12
CA GLY A 205 -27.44 14.45 3.20
C GLY A 205 -27.40 13.05 3.80
N ILE A 206 -26.20 12.57 4.10
CA ILE A 206 -25.99 11.29 4.79
C ILE A 206 -24.81 11.41 5.75
N GLU A 207 -24.97 10.87 6.97
CA GLU A 207 -23.90 10.75 7.94
C GLU A 207 -23.53 9.28 8.10
N LEU A 208 -22.26 8.96 7.82
CA LEU A 208 -21.74 7.61 7.84
C LEU A 208 -20.58 7.53 8.83
N VAL A 209 -20.69 6.61 9.79
CA VAL A 209 -19.58 6.24 10.67
C VAL A 209 -19.14 4.85 10.30
N LEU A 210 -17.88 4.71 9.90
CA LEU A 210 -17.34 3.43 9.46
C LEU A 210 -15.93 3.17 9.99
N ASN A 211 -15.66 1.92 10.27
CA ASN A 211 -14.32 1.42 10.51
C ASN A 211 -13.65 1.09 9.19
N GLY A 212 -12.35 1.30 9.13
CA GLY A 212 -11.52 0.90 8.00
C GLY A 212 -10.08 0.67 8.43
N SER A 213 -9.28 0.23 7.48
CA SER A 213 -7.86 -0.06 7.67
C SER A 213 -7.04 0.54 6.55
N GLU A 214 -5.88 1.06 6.87
CA GLU A 214 -4.84 1.57 5.95
C GLU A 214 -5.29 2.70 5.01
N ASP A 215 -6.40 2.55 4.27
CA ASP A 215 -6.81 3.46 3.19
C ASP A 215 -8.28 3.84 3.29
N ILE A 216 -8.58 5.08 2.99
CA ILE A 216 -9.93 5.56 2.68
C ILE A 216 -9.91 6.31 1.37
N SER A 217 -10.78 5.91 0.46
CA SER A 217 -10.90 6.50 -0.86
C SER A 217 -12.34 6.89 -1.16
N VAL A 218 -12.50 7.88 -2.03
CA VAL A 218 -13.78 8.40 -2.50
C VAL A 218 -13.78 8.39 -4.02
N GLU A 219 -14.91 8.06 -4.64
CA GLU A 219 -15.11 8.23 -6.08
C GLU A 219 -15.80 9.57 -6.37
N ALA A 220 -15.18 10.37 -7.24
CA ALA A 220 -15.69 11.70 -7.63
C ALA A 220 -16.87 11.57 -8.60
N LEU A 221 -18.05 11.23 -8.13
CA LEU A 221 -19.24 11.02 -8.97
C LEU A 221 -20.04 12.29 -9.24
N GLY A 222 -19.90 13.33 -8.44
CA GLY A 222 -20.57 14.61 -8.68
C GLY A 222 -20.13 15.28 -9.99
N LYS A 223 -21.01 16.07 -10.61
CA LYS A 223 -20.60 16.98 -11.69
C LYS A 223 -19.52 17.92 -11.19
N THR A 224 -19.64 18.34 -9.92
CA THR A 224 -18.57 18.93 -9.11
C THR A 224 -18.50 18.16 -7.82
N SER A 225 -17.33 17.65 -7.48
CA SER A 225 -17.06 16.92 -6.22
C SER A 225 -16.02 17.67 -5.41
N GLU A 226 -16.34 17.98 -4.16
CA GLU A 226 -15.43 18.58 -3.18
C GLU A 226 -15.31 17.62 -2.00
N VAL A 227 -14.10 17.23 -1.68
CA VAL A 227 -13.81 16.28 -0.61
C VAL A 227 -12.78 16.88 0.31
N THR A 228 -13.05 16.87 1.61
CA THR A 228 -12.08 17.25 2.63
C THR A 228 -11.90 16.10 3.61
N LEU A 229 -10.66 15.65 3.81
CA LEU A 229 -10.30 14.63 4.78
C LEU A 229 -9.31 15.20 5.80
N ARG A 230 -9.54 14.91 7.08
CA ARG A 230 -8.70 15.33 8.21
C ARG A 230 -8.39 14.14 9.11
N SER A 231 -7.18 14.13 9.67
CA SER A 231 -6.78 13.10 10.64
C SER A 231 -5.64 13.60 11.53
N GLY A 232 -5.54 13.03 12.73
CA GLY A 232 -4.36 13.17 13.59
C GLY A 232 -3.15 12.32 13.18
N TRP A 233 -3.16 11.68 11.99
CA TRP A 233 -2.06 10.85 11.50
C TRP A 233 -0.99 11.69 10.81
N ALA A 234 0.27 11.54 11.22
CA ALA A 234 1.37 12.39 10.74
C ALA A 234 1.92 11.99 9.36
N HIS A 235 1.62 10.78 8.88
CA HIS A 235 2.20 10.22 7.65
C HIS A 235 1.12 9.82 6.63
N PRO A 236 0.41 10.80 6.01
CA PRO A 236 -0.54 10.51 4.96
C PRO A 236 0.16 10.22 3.63
N GLY A 237 -0.28 9.17 2.92
CA GLY A 237 -0.01 8.96 1.51
C GLY A 237 -1.24 9.34 0.71
N PHE A 238 -1.13 10.31 -0.21
CA PHE A 238 -2.25 10.67 -1.08
C PHE A 238 -2.24 9.80 -2.32
N THR A 239 -3.34 9.07 -2.56
CA THR A 239 -3.44 8.02 -3.58
C THR A 239 -4.58 8.26 -4.55
N GLY A 240 -4.55 7.55 -5.70
CA GLY A 240 -5.60 7.56 -6.71
C GLY A 240 -5.35 8.52 -7.86
N GLY A 241 -6.40 8.76 -8.65
CA GLY A 241 -6.34 9.54 -9.89
C GLY A 241 -6.16 11.04 -9.71
N PHE A 242 -6.38 11.57 -8.49
CA PHE A 242 -6.32 13.01 -8.22
C PHE A 242 -5.53 13.29 -6.95
N LEU A 243 -4.61 14.25 -7.04
CA LEU A 243 -3.90 14.78 -5.87
C LEU A 243 -4.72 15.89 -5.20
N PRO A 244 -4.58 16.11 -3.88
CA PRO A 244 -5.28 17.20 -3.20
C PRO A 244 -4.82 18.57 -3.72
N VAL A 245 -5.78 19.45 -3.95
CA VAL A 245 -5.54 20.85 -4.35
C VAL A 245 -4.93 21.63 -3.18
N ASN A 246 -5.44 21.38 -1.98
CA ASN A 246 -4.95 22.00 -0.75
C ASN A 246 -4.56 20.89 0.23
N ARG A 247 -3.34 20.98 0.79
CA ARG A 247 -2.89 20.04 1.80
C ARG A 247 -2.06 20.74 2.87
N GLN A 248 -2.29 20.33 4.09
CA GLN A 248 -1.48 20.69 5.24
C GLN A 248 -1.09 19.39 5.96
N VAL A 249 0.19 19.14 6.09
CA VAL A 249 0.73 17.94 6.78
C VAL A 249 1.69 18.42 7.86
N SER A 250 1.53 17.88 9.06
CA SER A 250 2.36 18.19 10.22
C SER A 250 2.51 16.95 11.11
N VAL A 251 3.37 17.03 12.11
CA VAL A 251 3.51 15.98 13.14
C VAL A 251 2.22 15.75 13.95
N LYS A 252 1.27 16.70 13.92
CA LYS A 252 -0.03 16.60 14.61
C LYS A 252 -1.13 16.02 13.74
N GLY A 253 -0.84 15.75 12.45
CA GLY A 253 -1.81 15.21 11.52
C GLY A 253 -1.87 15.96 10.20
N PHE A 254 -2.93 15.67 9.42
CA PHE A 254 -3.12 16.29 8.11
C PHE A 254 -4.54 16.81 7.90
N SER A 255 -4.66 17.74 6.97
CA SER A 255 -5.90 18.17 6.32
C SER A 255 -5.66 18.25 4.82
N ALA A 256 -6.50 17.60 4.03
CA ALA A 256 -6.37 17.56 2.58
C ALA A 256 -7.73 17.80 1.90
N GLY A 257 -7.74 18.63 0.86
CA GLY A 257 -8.93 18.99 0.10
C GLY A 257 -8.76 18.71 -1.38
N TRP A 258 -9.75 18.06 -1.98
CA TRP A 258 -9.83 17.77 -3.41
C TRP A 258 -11.01 18.49 -4.02
N GLN A 259 -10.85 18.91 -5.26
CA GLN A 259 -11.90 19.44 -6.11
C GLN A 259 -11.79 18.81 -7.48
N VAL A 260 -12.81 18.04 -7.86
CA VAL A 260 -12.86 17.28 -9.11
C VAL A 260 -14.15 17.60 -9.84
N THR A 261 -14.03 17.95 -11.14
CA THR A 261 -15.17 18.20 -12.00
C THR A 261 -15.42 17.04 -12.95
N HIS A 262 -16.61 16.99 -13.55
CA HIS A 262 -16.97 15.96 -14.53
C HIS A 262 -16.07 15.96 -15.77
N LEU A 263 -15.35 17.05 -16.06
CA LEU A 263 -14.39 17.13 -17.16
C LEU A 263 -13.08 16.36 -16.87
N ASN A 264 -12.83 16.02 -15.60
CA ASN A 264 -11.63 15.29 -15.18
C ASN A 264 -11.81 13.77 -15.24
N ARG A 265 -12.94 13.24 -15.71
CA ARG A 265 -13.27 11.81 -15.70
C ARG A 265 -13.87 11.34 -17.04
N ASN A 266 -13.78 10.03 -17.32
CA ASN A 266 -14.12 9.43 -18.60
C ASN A 266 -15.52 8.78 -18.64
N PHE A 267 -16.46 9.23 -17.81
CA PHE A 267 -17.83 8.75 -17.83
C PHE A 267 -18.84 9.91 -17.71
N PRO A 268 -20.03 9.76 -18.34
CA PRO A 268 -21.02 10.82 -18.38
C PRO A 268 -21.72 11.03 -17.04
N GLN A 269 -22.54 12.09 -16.95
CA GLN A 269 -23.31 12.41 -15.76
C GLN A 269 -24.56 11.52 -15.61
N GLN A 270 -25.00 10.89 -16.68
CA GLN A 270 -26.08 9.93 -16.72
C GLN A 270 -25.91 8.96 -17.89
N TRP A 271 -26.35 7.73 -17.71
CA TRP A 271 -26.32 6.69 -18.75
C TRP A 271 -27.32 5.57 -18.44
N ALA A 272 -27.56 4.73 -19.43
CA ALA A 272 -28.32 3.49 -19.31
C ALA A 272 -27.72 2.44 -20.27
N ASP A 273 -27.95 1.15 -19.99
CA ASP A 273 -27.54 0.01 -20.82
C ASP A 273 -26.01 -0.05 -21.16
N ARG A 274 -25.18 0.69 -20.44
CA ARG A 274 -23.72 0.67 -20.59
C ARG A 274 -23.06 0.58 -19.24
N LYS A 275 -21.93 -0.13 -19.20
CA LYS A 275 -21.07 -0.15 -18.01
C LYS A 275 -19.94 0.86 -18.18
N TYR A 276 -19.76 1.69 -17.19
CA TYR A 276 -18.63 2.58 -17.09
C TYR A 276 -17.79 2.25 -15.86
N ASN A 277 -16.47 2.29 -16.03
CA ASN A 277 -15.56 2.15 -14.91
C ASN A 277 -15.47 3.49 -14.16
N THR A 278 -16.08 3.58 -12.99
CA THR A 278 -16.03 4.77 -12.13
C THR A 278 -14.80 4.78 -11.23
N HIS A 279 -14.11 3.63 -11.06
CA HIS A 279 -12.94 3.49 -10.19
C HIS A 279 -11.75 4.35 -10.60
N ASP A 280 -11.66 4.75 -11.89
CA ASP A 280 -10.60 5.65 -12.36
C ASP A 280 -10.73 7.06 -11.74
N ALA A 281 -11.91 7.42 -11.24
CA ALA A 281 -12.15 8.66 -10.50
C ALA A 281 -11.97 8.52 -8.98
N LYS A 282 -11.34 7.44 -8.53
CA LYS A 282 -11.04 7.19 -7.12
C LYS A 282 -9.81 7.98 -6.68
N PHE A 283 -9.89 8.61 -5.51
CA PHE A 283 -8.78 9.24 -4.82
C PHE A 283 -8.99 9.18 -3.31
N GLY A 284 -7.92 9.36 -2.55
CA GLY A 284 -8.04 9.29 -1.10
C GLY A 284 -6.72 9.42 -0.38
N VAL A 285 -6.68 8.86 0.83
CA VAL A 285 -5.51 8.89 1.70
C VAL A 285 -5.21 7.52 2.27
N GLU A 286 -3.96 7.13 2.19
CA GLU A 286 -3.38 5.98 2.86
C GLU A 286 -2.70 6.42 4.15
N LEU A 287 -2.98 5.74 5.25
CA LEU A 287 -2.37 5.98 6.55
C LEU A 287 -1.09 5.15 6.66
N LEU A 288 0.02 5.69 6.14
CA LEU A 288 1.28 4.97 6.07
C LEU A 288 1.86 4.73 7.47
N ILE A 289 2.33 3.52 7.72
CA ILE A 289 3.22 3.24 8.85
C ILE A 289 4.63 3.59 8.39
N PRO A 290 5.32 4.56 9.03
CA PRO A 290 6.70 4.86 8.67
C PRO A 290 7.55 3.61 8.87
N VAL A 291 8.15 3.14 7.80
CA VAL A 291 9.22 2.16 7.74
C VAL A 291 8.90 0.76 8.28
N ASP A 292 8.48 -0.10 7.37
CA ASP A 292 8.49 -1.55 7.61
C ASP A 292 9.95 -2.05 7.71
N HIS A 293 10.33 -2.60 8.87
CA HIS A 293 11.67 -3.18 9.12
C HIS A 293 12.02 -4.27 8.11
N TYR A 294 11.04 -5.01 7.56
CA TYR A 294 11.26 -6.02 6.52
C TYR A 294 11.72 -5.40 5.21
N GLN A 295 11.14 -4.27 4.80
CA GLN A 295 11.57 -3.58 3.58
C GLN A 295 13.01 -3.09 3.70
N LYS A 296 13.39 -2.50 4.83
CA LYS A 296 14.79 -2.10 5.08
C LYS A 296 15.73 -3.30 5.14
N SER A 297 15.33 -4.40 5.79
CA SER A 297 16.10 -5.64 5.82
C SER A 297 16.28 -6.23 4.42
N MET A 298 15.23 -6.26 3.60
CA MET A 298 15.28 -6.71 2.21
C MET A 298 16.24 -5.85 1.37
N ARG A 299 16.18 -4.52 1.52
CA ARG A 299 17.11 -3.59 0.84
C ARG A 299 18.54 -3.85 1.30
N SER A 300 18.78 -4.05 2.61
CA SER A 300 20.10 -4.36 3.16
C SER A 300 20.69 -5.62 2.52
N VAL A 301 19.90 -6.70 2.42
CA VAL A 301 20.34 -7.97 1.78
C VAL A 301 20.56 -7.79 0.27
N LYS A 302 19.83 -6.89 -0.40
CA LYS A 302 20.07 -6.57 -1.81
C LYS A 302 21.48 -6.05 -2.06
N TYR A 303 22.06 -5.33 -1.11
CA TYR A 303 23.43 -4.81 -1.17
C TYR A 303 24.47 -5.77 -0.59
N ALA A 304 24.08 -6.98 -0.16
CA ALA A 304 24.99 -7.94 0.49
C ALA A 304 26.23 -8.26 -0.35
N ILE A 305 26.06 -8.44 -1.68
CA ILE A 305 27.20 -8.77 -2.57
C ILE A 305 28.23 -7.64 -2.62
N LEU A 306 27.77 -6.39 -2.68
CA LEU A 306 28.66 -5.23 -2.67
C LEU A 306 29.40 -5.16 -1.33
N PHE A 307 28.68 -5.40 -0.23
CA PHE A 307 29.25 -5.36 1.11
C PHE A 307 30.28 -6.48 1.34
N ILE A 308 30.00 -7.71 0.87
CA ILE A 308 30.93 -8.84 0.90
C ILE A 308 32.17 -8.54 0.03
N ALA A 309 31.97 -8.03 -1.19
CA ALA A 309 33.06 -7.69 -2.07
C ALA A 309 33.99 -6.61 -1.49
N LEU A 310 33.42 -5.54 -0.92
CA LEU A 310 34.21 -4.50 -0.24
C LEU A 310 35.01 -5.06 0.94
N ASN A 311 34.40 -5.92 1.74
CA ASN A 311 35.12 -6.60 2.83
C ASN A 311 36.29 -7.45 2.31
N PHE A 312 36.09 -8.21 1.24
CA PHE A 312 37.15 -9.02 0.64
C PHE A 312 38.30 -8.14 0.12
N ILE A 313 37.98 -7.00 -0.50
CA ILE A 313 39.00 -6.03 -0.93
C ILE A 313 39.82 -5.51 0.27
N VAL A 314 39.14 -5.20 1.39
CA VAL A 314 39.79 -4.75 2.62
C VAL A 314 40.77 -5.83 3.14
N PHE A 315 40.30 -7.08 3.24
CA PHE A 315 41.15 -8.18 3.69
C PHE A 315 42.31 -8.47 2.72
N LEU A 316 42.10 -8.37 1.42
CA LEU A 316 43.13 -8.49 0.41
C LEU A 316 44.18 -7.36 0.57
N PHE A 317 43.75 -6.13 0.84
CA PHE A 317 44.65 -5.00 1.07
C PHE A 317 45.50 -5.18 2.33
N ILE A 318 44.91 -5.73 3.39
CA ILE A 318 45.60 -6.09 4.63
C ILE A 318 46.61 -7.20 4.36
N GLU A 319 46.28 -8.23 3.60
CA GLU A 319 47.22 -9.29 3.18
C GLU A 319 48.43 -8.75 2.43
N LEU A 320 48.18 -7.87 1.46
CA LEU A 320 49.25 -7.23 0.69
C LEU A 320 50.20 -6.37 1.55
N LYS A 321 49.62 -5.59 2.47
CA LYS A 321 50.40 -4.69 3.34
C LYS A 321 51.15 -5.44 4.44
N SER A 322 50.55 -6.49 5.01
CA SER A 322 51.15 -7.26 6.11
C SER A 322 52.17 -8.32 5.64
N ARG A 323 52.21 -8.61 4.35
CA ARG A 323 53.00 -9.73 3.74
C ARG A 323 52.62 -11.08 4.36
N MET A 324 51.50 -11.17 5.08
CA MET A 324 50.94 -12.42 5.66
C MET A 324 50.08 -13.09 4.58
N ARG A 325 50.08 -14.42 4.60
CA ARG A 325 49.25 -15.19 3.66
C ARG A 325 47.93 -15.59 4.37
N ILE A 326 46.82 -14.99 3.92
CA ILE A 326 45.51 -15.37 4.38
C ILE A 326 45.00 -16.54 3.52
N HIS A 327 44.60 -17.64 4.15
CA HIS A 327 44.07 -18.81 3.45
C HIS A 327 42.65 -18.50 2.89
N PRO A 328 42.28 -18.98 1.69
CA PRO A 328 40.92 -18.76 1.13
C PRO A 328 39.77 -19.14 2.06
N PHE A 329 39.92 -20.20 2.87
CA PHE A 329 38.92 -20.57 3.88
C PHE A 329 38.67 -19.48 4.93
N GLN A 330 39.64 -18.64 5.22
CA GLN A 330 39.52 -17.53 6.16
C GLN A 330 38.64 -16.40 5.56
N TYR A 331 38.70 -16.17 4.24
CA TYR A 331 37.77 -15.27 3.56
C TYR A 331 36.34 -15.82 3.64
N ALA A 332 36.16 -17.13 3.46
CA ALA A 332 34.84 -17.75 3.59
C ALA A 332 34.24 -17.55 5.01
N LEU A 333 35.06 -17.70 6.07
CA LEU A 333 34.59 -17.49 7.46
C LEU A 333 34.17 -16.04 7.71
N VAL A 334 34.93 -15.06 7.20
CA VAL A 334 34.55 -13.63 7.28
C VAL A 334 33.22 -13.40 6.58
N ALA A 335 33.04 -13.95 5.40
CA ALA A 335 31.81 -13.80 4.65
C ALA A 335 30.62 -14.49 5.33
N PHE A 336 30.80 -15.64 5.96
CA PHE A 336 29.76 -16.25 6.80
C PHE A 336 29.37 -15.34 7.97
N ALA A 337 30.34 -14.68 8.62
CA ALA A 337 30.04 -13.69 9.66
C ALA A 337 29.20 -12.53 9.11
N LEU A 338 29.48 -12.05 7.88
CA LEU A 338 28.67 -11.02 7.23
C LEU A 338 27.25 -11.49 6.90
N LEU A 339 27.06 -12.77 6.58
CA LEU A 339 25.72 -13.35 6.36
C LEU A 339 24.93 -13.46 7.67
N ILE A 340 25.61 -13.78 8.79
CA ILE A 340 25.02 -13.77 10.13
C ILE A 340 24.46 -12.40 10.48
N PHE A 341 25.10 -11.30 10.04
CA PHE A 341 24.58 -9.95 10.21
C PHE A 341 23.14 -9.82 9.68
N TYR A 342 22.85 -10.30 8.47
CA TYR A 342 21.53 -10.21 7.87
C TYR A 342 20.51 -11.08 8.59
N ALA A 343 20.91 -12.26 9.07
CA ALA A 343 20.04 -13.12 9.86
C ALA A 343 19.68 -12.47 11.21
N LEU A 344 20.67 -11.92 11.92
CA LEU A 344 20.46 -11.18 13.16
C LEU A 344 19.63 -9.94 12.95
N LEU A 345 19.92 -9.14 11.91
CA LEU A 345 19.17 -7.94 11.56
C LEU A 345 17.68 -8.24 11.38
N THR A 346 17.36 -9.32 10.68
CA THR A 346 15.96 -9.72 10.45
C THR A 346 15.31 -10.18 11.74
N SER A 347 15.94 -11.11 12.46
CA SER A 347 15.37 -11.71 13.68
C SER A 347 15.21 -10.72 14.83
N ILE A 348 16.22 -9.89 15.08
CA ILE A 348 16.18 -8.86 16.12
C ILE A 348 15.26 -7.71 15.71
N GLY A 349 15.24 -7.38 14.42
CA GLY A 349 14.41 -6.31 13.86
C GLY A 349 12.91 -6.51 14.09
N GLU A 350 12.46 -7.77 14.11
CA GLU A 350 11.08 -8.13 14.44
C GLU A 350 10.67 -7.72 15.87
N GLN A 351 11.62 -7.68 16.80
CA GLN A 351 11.34 -7.42 18.22
C GLN A 351 11.52 -5.95 18.61
N ILE A 352 12.58 -5.31 18.13
CA ILE A 352 12.99 -3.98 18.60
C ILE A 352 13.07 -2.93 17.47
N GLY A 353 12.68 -3.30 16.24
CA GLY A 353 12.72 -2.42 15.08
C GLY A 353 14.10 -2.35 14.42
N PHE A 354 14.12 -1.79 13.19
CA PHE A 354 15.29 -1.84 12.30
C PHE A 354 16.53 -1.17 12.86
N ASN A 355 16.42 0.07 13.38
CA ASN A 355 17.61 0.86 13.73
C ASN A 355 18.43 0.25 14.88
N LEU A 356 17.77 -0.19 15.96
CA LEU A 356 18.43 -0.84 17.07
C LEU A 356 18.95 -2.23 16.69
N ALA A 357 18.18 -2.99 15.92
CA ALA A 357 18.60 -4.30 15.41
C ALA A 357 19.84 -4.16 14.52
N TYR A 358 19.89 -3.14 13.66
CA TYR A 358 21.04 -2.85 12.82
C TYR A 358 22.29 -2.58 13.67
N LEU A 359 22.18 -1.70 14.67
CA LEU A 359 23.29 -1.36 15.56
C LEU A 359 23.81 -2.61 16.30
N ILE A 360 22.93 -3.40 16.90
CA ILE A 360 23.31 -4.61 17.65
C ILE A 360 23.98 -5.62 16.72
N SER A 361 23.40 -5.88 15.56
CA SER A 361 23.94 -6.84 14.58
C SER A 361 25.29 -6.38 14.02
N ALA A 362 25.43 -5.08 13.70
CA ALA A 362 26.67 -4.50 13.20
C ALA A 362 27.79 -4.59 14.25
N VAL A 363 27.50 -4.25 15.50
CA VAL A 363 28.47 -4.35 16.61
C VAL A 363 28.87 -5.81 16.82
N ALA A 364 27.91 -6.74 16.93
CA ALA A 364 28.20 -8.16 17.16
C ALA A 364 29.11 -8.74 16.07
N VAL A 365 28.79 -8.49 14.80
CA VAL A 365 29.55 -9.02 13.68
C VAL A 365 30.90 -8.30 13.53
N THR A 366 30.98 -6.99 13.79
CA THR A 366 32.26 -6.27 13.81
C THR A 366 33.19 -6.86 14.88
N LEU A 367 32.69 -7.11 16.08
CA LEU A 367 33.47 -7.76 17.15
C LEU A 367 33.94 -9.17 16.77
N LEU A 368 33.03 -9.97 16.17
CA LEU A 368 33.35 -11.32 15.71
C LEU A 368 34.48 -11.32 14.66
N ILE A 369 34.35 -10.48 13.62
CA ILE A 369 35.36 -10.37 12.55
C ILE A 369 36.68 -9.82 13.11
N SER A 370 36.61 -8.83 14.00
CA SER A 370 37.81 -8.22 14.59
C SER A 370 38.57 -9.18 15.49
N TRP A 371 37.86 -9.94 16.31
CA TRP A 371 38.47 -11.00 17.12
C TRP A 371 39.14 -12.07 16.23
N TYR A 372 38.43 -12.48 15.17
CA TYR A 372 38.99 -13.43 14.21
C TYR A 372 40.23 -12.87 13.52
N ALA A 373 40.17 -11.60 13.06
CA ALA A 373 41.30 -10.91 12.44
C ALA A 373 42.49 -10.78 13.41
N PHE A 374 42.27 -10.47 14.69
CA PHE A 374 43.30 -10.40 15.72
C PHE A 374 44.01 -11.74 15.88
N THR A 375 43.26 -12.84 15.89
CA THR A 375 43.85 -14.21 16.03
C THR A 375 44.71 -14.58 14.84
N ILE A 376 44.33 -14.16 13.60
CA ILE A 376 45.08 -14.45 12.38
C ILE A 376 46.32 -13.57 12.26
N LEU A 377 46.12 -12.25 12.39
CA LEU A 377 47.14 -11.26 12.11
C LEU A 377 48.15 -11.13 13.22
N ARG A 378 47.85 -11.58 14.45
CA ARG A 378 48.70 -11.45 15.63
C ARG A 378 49.31 -10.08 15.85
N ASN A 379 48.66 -9.03 15.30
CA ASN A 379 49.11 -7.66 15.33
C ASN A 379 47.93 -6.75 15.72
N THR A 380 48.03 -6.13 16.89
CA THR A 380 47.00 -5.26 17.45
C THR A 380 46.71 -4.04 16.57
N GLY A 381 47.72 -3.43 15.96
CA GLY A 381 47.52 -2.28 15.08
C GLY A 381 46.70 -2.63 13.83
N MET A 382 46.90 -3.81 13.24
CA MET A 382 46.12 -4.26 12.09
C MET A 382 44.68 -4.65 12.48
N ALA A 383 44.50 -5.24 13.66
CA ALA A 383 43.16 -5.54 14.16
C ALA A 383 42.34 -4.26 14.37
N VAL A 384 42.95 -3.20 14.89
CA VAL A 384 42.30 -1.87 15.02
C VAL A 384 41.90 -1.32 13.64
N TRP A 385 42.75 -1.47 12.61
CA TRP A 385 42.38 -1.06 11.25
C TRP A 385 41.18 -1.84 10.71
N VAL A 386 41.07 -3.15 11.00
CA VAL A 386 39.88 -3.96 10.63
C VAL A 386 38.64 -3.40 11.30
N ILE A 387 38.69 -3.07 12.60
CA ILE A 387 37.56 -2.49 13.35
C ILE A 387 37.12 -1.16 12.67
N LEU A 388 38.06 -0.26 12.40
CA LEU A 388 37.76 1.06 11.81
C LEU A 388 37.11 0.90 10.42
N LEU A 389 37.66 0.03 9.57
CA LEU A 389 37.13 -0.19 8.22
C LEU A 389 35.77 -0.87 8.28
N GLN A 390 35.56 -1.86 9.15
CA GLN A 390 34.25 -2.51 9.34
C GLN A 390 33.20 -1.50 9.82
N THR A 391 33.54 -0.71 10.83
CA THR A 391 32.65 0.32 11.35
C THR A 391 32.29 1.33 10.26
N GLY A 392 33.27 1.75 9.46
CA GLY A 392 33.05 2.65 8.31
C GLY A 392 32.11 2.04 7.25
N LEU A 393 32.28 0.76 6.92
CA LEU A 393 31.43 0.05 5.98
C LEU A 393 29.98 -0.08 6.49
N TYR A 394 29.80 -0.41 7.77
CA TYR A 394 28.46 -0.48 8.36
C TYR A 394 27.79 0.90 8.44
N LEU A 395 28.52 1.96 8.81
CA LEU A 395 28.00 3.33 8.79
C LEU A 395 27.61 3.76 7.37
N PHE A 396 28.43 3.44 6.37
CA PHE A 396 28.13 3.72 4.97
C PHE A 396 26.86 3.00 4.50
N LEU A 397 26.73 1.70 4.80
CA LEU A 397 25.53 0.93 4.46
C LEU A 397 24.29 1.50 5.17
N PHE A 398 24.39 1.85 6.45
CA PHE A 398 23.29 2.46 7.21
C PHE A 398 22.84 3.78 6.58
N THR A 399 23.79 4.62 6.21
CA THR A 399 23.49 5.92 5.57
C THR A 399 22.74 5.72 4.25
N ILE A 400 23.18 4.77 3.40
CA ILE A 400 22.49 4.46 2.14
C ILE A 400 21.04 3.99 2.41
N LEU A 401 20.84 3.15 3.43
CA LEU A 401 19.52 2.64 3.77
C LEU A 401 18.58 3.73 4.30
N GLN A 402 19.12 4.74 4.97
CA GLN A 402 18.33 5.88 5.48
C GLN A 402 18.01 6.92 4.40
N LEU A 403 18.95 7.20 3.47
CA LEU A 403 18.74 8.19 2.40
C LEU A 403 17.64 7.78 1.40
N GLN A 404 17.32 6.51 1.27
CA GLN A 404 16.28 6.03 0.35
C GLN A 404 14.86 6.14 0.91
N ASP A 405 14.69 6.61 2.12
CA ASP A 405 13.38 6.81 2.75
C ASP A 405 12.80 8.22 2.49
N TYR A 406 13.46 9.04 1.65
CA TYR A 406 13.03 10.38 1.25
C TYR A 406 12.62 10.46 -0.21
#